data_f8c98b2fb3437e6663d95ccf7f02193b
#
_entry.id   f8c98b2fb3437e6663d95ccf7f02193b
#
_cell.length_a   1.000
_cell.length_b   1.000
_cell.length_c   1.000
_cell.angle_alpha   90.00
_cell.angle_beta   90.00
_cell.angle_gamma   90.00
#
_symmetry.space_group_name_H-M   'P 1'
#
loop_
_entity.id
_entity.type
_entity.pdbx_description
1 polymer ?
#
loop_
_entity_poly.entity_id
_entity_poly.type
_entity_poly.pdbx_seq_one_letter_code
_entity_poly.pdbx_strand_id
1 'polypeptide(L)'
;MAKISVVYHSGYGHTKRMAEAVAEGAGADLIVIDADGNLPEGGWEELNASNAIILGSPTYMGSVSWQFKKFADASSKPWRTMEWKNKVFAGFTNSASMNGDKLSTLHYLFTLAMQHGGIWTGNGMTPNSKKASQRDDVNYLGSFCGAMAQSPADASPDEMLPGDLETAKLFGQRVADVVAKFRD
;
A
#
# COMPACT_ATOMS: atom_id res chain seq x y z
N MET A 1 -1.50 -9.26 -19.71
CA MET A 1 -0.74 -8.62 -18.61
C MET A 1 -1.20 -9.22 -17.29
N ALA A 2 -0.41 -9.13 -16.23
CA ALA A 2 -0.85 -9.54 -14.89
C ALA A 2 -1.88 -8.54 -14.37
N LYS A 3 -2.94 -9.02 -13.72
CA LYS A 3 -3.90 -8.15 -13.03
C LYS A 3 -3.36 -7.78 -11.67
N ILE A 4 -3.23 -6.50 -11.38
CA ILE A 4 -2.77 -5.96 -10.10
C ILE A 4 -3.85 -5.02 -9.56
N SER A 5 -4.21 -5.14 -8.30
CA SER A 5 -5.17 -4.26 -7.65
C SER A 5 -4.54 -3.58 -6.45
N VAL A 6 -4.82 -2.29 -6.29
CA VAL A 6 -4.49 -1.49 -5.10
C VAL A 6 -5.76 -1.28 -4.31
N VAL A 7 -5.89 -1.94 -3.16
CA VAL A 7 -7.03 -1.75 -2.24
C VAL A 7 -6.61 -0.86 -1.09
N TYR A 8 -7.35 0.23 -0.87
CA TYR A 8 -6.93 1.23 0.11
C TYR A 8 -8.09 1.96 0.76
N HIS A 9 -7.84 2.48 1.97
CA HIS A 9 -8.65 3.49 2.63
C HIS A 9 -7.90 4.83 2.73
N SER A 10 -8.64 5.94 2.62
CA SER A 10 -8.08 7.28 2.80
C SER A 10 -9.10 8.19 3.50
N GLY A 11 -8.77 8.65 4.73
CA GLY A 11 -9.65 9.54 5.50
C GLY A 11 -9.60 10.99 5.03
N TYR A 12 -8.42 11.49 4.64
CA TYR A 12 -8.17 12.90 4.31
C TYR A 12 -7.61 13.12 2.90
N GLY A 13 -7.54 12.09 2.06
CA GLY A 13 -7.07 12.20 0.68
C GLY A 13 -5.59 11.88 0.46
N HIS A 14 -4.71 12.00 1.44
CA HIS A 14 -3.27 11.77 1.27
C HIS A 14 -2.95 10.31 0.90
N THR A 15 -3.57 9.33 1.58
CA THR A 15 -3.39 7.91 1.22
C THR A 15 -3.95 7.60 -0.16
N LYS A 16 -5.03 8.28 -0.59
CA LYS A 16 -5.55 8.20 -1.96
C LYS A 16 -4.50 8.68 -2.96
N ARG A 17 -3.90 9.85 -2.71
CA ARG A 17 -2.86 10.41 -3.58
C ARG A 17 -1.66 9.46 -3.73
N MET A 18 -1.26 8.83 -2.62
CA MET A 18 -0.22 7.81 -2.63
C MET A 18 -0.66 6.54 -3.40
N ALA A 19 -1.92 6.10 -3.23
CA ALA A 19 -2.48 4.96 -3.95
C ALA A 19 -2.50 5.17 -5.47
N GLU A 20 -2.83 6.39 -5.90
CA GLU A 20 -2.79 6.78 -7.31
C GLU A 20 -1.37 6.65 -7.90
N ALA A 21 -0.35 7.11 -7.17
CA ALA A 21 1.05 6.98 -7.59
C ALA A 21 1.50 5.51 -7.64
N VAL A 22 1.14 4.70 -6.64
CA VAL A 22 1.42 3.25 -6.63
C VAL A 22 0.74 2.56 -7.82
N ALA A 23 -0.53 2.89 -8.09
CA ALA A 23 -1.29 2.30 -9.19
C ALA A 23 -0.71 2.70 -10.55
N GLU A 24 -0.30 3.96 -10.72
CA GLU A 24 0.39 4.42 -11.94
C GLU A 24 1.65 3.59 -12.21
N GLY A 25 2.50 3.40 -11.18
CA GLY A 25 3.73 2.61 -11.31
C GLY A 25 3.49 1.13 -11.58
N ALA A 26 2.46 0.56 -10.98
CA ALA A 26 2.11 -0.87 -11.12
C ALA A 26 1.27 -1.18 -12.36
N GLY A 27 0.67 -0.20 -13.02
CA GLY A 27 -0.38 -0.42 -14.01
C GLY A 27 -1.59 -1.13 -13.38
N ALA A 28 -2.00 -0.71 -12.18
CA ALA A 28 -2.96 -1.40 -11.33
C ALA A 28 -4.32 -0.70 -11.29
N ASP A 29 -5.37 -1.48 -11.04
CA ASP A 29 -6.71 -0.97 -10.76
C ASP A 29 -6.83 -0.52 -9.29
N LEU A 30 -7.57 0.57 -9.05
CA LEU A 30 -7.82 1.13 -7.73
C LEU A 30 -9.14 0.63 -7.16
N ILE A 31 -9.11 0.06 -5.96
CA ILE A 31 -10.29 -0.37 -5.20
C ILE A 31 -10.34 0.43 -3.90
N VAL A 32 -11.32 1.32 -3.79
CA VAL A 32 -11.48 2.20 -2.63
C VAL A 32 -12.29 1.50 -1.55
N ILE A 33 -11.77 1.47 -0.34
CA ILE A 33 -12.56 1.16 0.87
C ILE A 33 -13.27 2.45 1.27
N ASP A 34 -14.59 2.43 1.31
CA ASP A 34 -15.40 3.60 1.62
C ASP A 34 -15.30 4.05 3.09
N ALA A 35 -16.00 5.14 3.44
CA ALA A 35 -16.02 5.68 4.79
C ALA A 35 -16.62 4.70 5.82
N ASP A 36 -17.42 3.76 5.38
CA ASP A 36 -18.04 2.72 6.21
C ASP A 36 -17.24 1.40 6.23
N GLY A 37 -16.09 1.36 5.55
CA GLY A 37 -15.19 0.22 5.49
C GLY A 37 -15.65 -0.90 4.55
N ASN A 38 -16.47 -0.58 3.53
CA ASN A 38 -16.94 -1.53 2.54
C ASN A 38 -16.16 -1.37 1.22
N LEU A 39 -16.09 -2.44 0.44
CA LEU A 39 -15.64 -2.38 -0.95
C LEU A 39 -16.81 -1.98 -1.87
N PRO A 40 -16.50 -1.41 -3.05
CA PRO A 40 -17.50 -1.23 -4.09
C PRO A 40 -18.04 -2.57 -4.57
N GLU A 41 -19.18 -2.53 -5.26
CA GLU A 41 -19.74 -3.70 -5.93
C GLU A 41 -18.70 -4.34 -6.89
N GLY A 42 -18.56 -5.65 -6.87
CA GLY A 42 -17.54 -6.38 -7.64
C GLY A 42 -16.11 -6.31 -7.06
N GLY A 43 -15.86 -5.55 -5.99
CA GLY A 43 -14.50 -5.37 -5.45
C GLY A 43 -13.88 -6.66 -4.91
N TRP A 44 -14.66 -7.56 -4.33
CA TRP A 44 -14.16 -8.86 -3.87
C TRP A 44 -13.76 -9.77 -5.03
N GLU A 45 -14.59 -9.83 -6.07
CA GLU A 45 -14.34 -10.58 -7.30
C GLU A 45 -13.09 -10.08 -7.99
N GLU A 46 -12.88 -8.78 -7.99
CA GLU A 46 -11.70 -8.16 -8.56
C GLU A 46 -10.43 -8.54 -7.79
N LEU A 47 -10.43 -8.46 -6.47
CA LEU A 47 -9.32 -8.92 -5.64
C LEU A 47 -9.04 -10.42 -5.81
N ASN A 48 -10.09 -11.24 -5.91
CA ASN A 48 -9.95 -12.67 -6.15
C ASN A 48 -9.34 -12.98 -7.51
N ALA A 49 -9.63 -12.18 -8.53
CA ALA A 49 -9.08 -12.34 -9.88
C ALA A 49 -7.65 -11.77 -10.04
N SER A 50 -7.14 -11.00 -9.06
CA SER A 50 -5.83 -10.35 -9.15
C SER A 50 -4.68 -11.32 -8.93
N ASN A 51 -3.54 -11.09 -9.61
CA ASN A 51 -2.28 -11.78 -9.38
C ASN A 51 -1.49 -11.14 -8.22
N ALA A 52 -1.70 -9.84 -8.01
CA ALA A 52 -1.13 -9.12 -6.88
C ALA A 52 -2.17 -8.19 -6.23
N ILE A 53 -2.06 -8.02 -4.91
CA ILE A 53 -2.89 -7.13 -4.11
C ILE A 53 -1.97 -6.21 -3.31
N ILE A 54 -2.01 -4.91 -3.62
CA ILE A 54 -1.27 -3.89 -2.89
C ILE A 54 -2.21 -3.25 -1.86
N LEU A 55 -1.82 -3.31 -0.59
CA LEU A 55 -2.63 -2.89 0.55
C LEU A 55 -2.25 -1.47 0.98
N GLY A 56 -3.20 -0.54 1.07
CA GLY A 56 -2.96 0.84 1.47
C GLY A 56 -3.85 1.31 2.62
N SER A 57 -3.23 1.85 3.66
CA SER A 57 -3.96 2.46 4.79
C SER A 57 -3.19 3.64 5.35
N PRO A 58 -3.85 4.70 5.84
CA PRO A 58 -3.18 5.65 6.71
C PRO A 58 -2.76 4.97 8.01
N THR A 59 -1.73 5.50 8.67
CA THR A 59 -1.41 5.09 10.05
C THR A 59 -2.19 5.98 11.02
N TYR A 60 -3.18 5.40 11.68
CA TYR A 60 -3.96 6.05 12.73
C TYR A 60 -3.74 5.31 14.06
N MET A 61 -3.31 6.05 15.10
CA MET A 61 -3.01 5.48 16.43
C MET A 61 -2.12 4.23 16.36
N GLY A 62 -1.08 4.29 15.51
CA GLY A 62 -0.06 3.23 15.38
C GLY A 62 -0.49 2.00 14.58
N SER A 63 -1.62 2.03 13.86
CA SER A 63 -2.09 0.89 13.05
C SER A 63 -2.88 1.35 11.83
N VAL A 64 -3.46 0.41 11.09
CA VAL A 64 -4.39 0.70 10.01
C VAL A 64 -5.64 1.41 10.51
N SER A 65 -6.32 2.16 9.64
CA SER A 65 -7.63 2.75 9.95
C SER A 65 -8.67 1.67 10.27
N TRP A 66 -9.69 2.02 11.05
CA TRP A 66 -10.76 1.06 11.37
C TRP A 66 -11.53 0.58 10.13
N GLN A 67 -11.64 1.43 9.11
CA GLN A 67 -12.26 1.06 7.84
C GLN A 67 -11.45 -0.04 7.14
N PHE A 68 -10.12 0.13 7.08
CA PHE A 68 -9.25 -0.91 6.55
C PHE A 68 -9.32 -2.18 7.40
N LYS A 69 -9.40 -2.04 8.73
CA LYS A 69 -9.55 -3.21 9.64
C LYS A 69 -10.86 -3.96 9.39
N LYS A 70 -11.98 -3.26 9.14
CA LYS A 70 -13.25 -3.89 8.78
C LYS A 70 -13.14 -4.68 7.47
N PHE A 71 -12.50 -4.09 6.44
CA PHE A 71 -12.17 -4.81 5.21
C PHE A 71 -11.33 -6.06 5.49
N ALA A 72 -10.27 -5.92 6.30
CA ALA A 72 -9.39 -7.04 6.66
C ALA A 72 -10.14 -8.17 7.38
N ASP A 73 -11.07 -7.85 8.28
CA ASP A 73 -11.91 -8.86 8.96
C ASP A 73 -12.88 -9.54 7.98
N ALA A 74 -13.46 -8.76 7.05
CA ALA A 74 -14.34 -9.30 6.02
C ALA A 74 -13.60 -10.21 5.02
N SER A 75 -12.27 -10.04 4.84
CA SER A 75 -11.43 -10.91 4.01
C SER A 75 -11.30 -12.34 4.57
N SER A 76 -11.84 -12.61 5.76
CA SER A 76 -12.01 -13.97 6.26
C SER A 76 -12.82 -14.87 5.32
N LYS A 77 -13.66 -14.30 4.44
CA LYS A 77 -14.40 -15.07 3.42
C LYS A 77 -13.46 -15.73 2.41
N PRO A 78 -12.66 -14.99 1.61
CA PRO A 78 -11.68 -15.58 0.70
C PRO A 78 -10.56 -16.34 1.43
N TRP A 79 -10.26 -15.99 2.70
CA TRP A 79 -9.30 -16.73 3.51
C TRP A 79 -9.72 -18.19 3.75
N ARG A 80 -10.99 -18.47 4.00
CA ARG A 80 -11.51 -19.83 4.27
C ARG A 80 -11.25 -20.80 3.12
N THR A 81 -11.20 -20.33 1.90
CA THR A 81 -10.93 -21.10 0.68
C THR A 81 -9.52 -20.86 0.13
N MET A 82 -8.71 -20.07 0.84
CA MET A 82 -7.35 -19.71 0.44
C MET A 82 -7.27 -19.09 -0.97
N GLU A 83 -8.27 -18.30 -1.37
CA GLU A 83 -8.36 -17.65 -2.69
C GLU A 83 -7.16 -16.76 -3.03
N TRP A 84 -6.50 -16.21 -2.01
CA TRP A 84 -5.37 -15.32 -2.18
C TRP A 84 -4.01 -15.99 -1.96
N LYS A 85 -3.99 -17.31 -1.77
CA LYS A 85 -2.74 -18.07 -1.62
C LYS A 85 -1.84 -17.89 -2.83
N ASN A 86 -0.56 -17.68 -2.57
CA ASN A 86 0.50 -17.46 -3.56
C ASN A 86 0.36 -16.17 -4.41
N LYS A 87 -0.62 -15.30 -4.13
CA LYS A 87 -0.63 -13.96 -4.72
C LYS A 87 0.53 -13.11 -4.17
N VAL A 88 1.05 -12.22 -5.00
CA VAL A 88 2.01 -11.22 -4.53
C VAL A 88 1.27 -10.15 -3.72
N PHE A 89 1.80 -9.85 -2.54
CA PHE A 89 1.32 -8.77 -1.68
C PHE A 89 2.40 -7.71 -1.48
N ALA A 90 1.96 -6.50 -1.27
CA ALA A 90 2.78 -5.36 -0.91
C ALA A 90 1.95 -4.37 -0.10
N GLY A 91 2.58 -3.38 0.53
CA GLY A 91 1.83 -2.42 1.32
C GLY A 91 2.46 -1.04 1.39
N PHE A 92 1.60 -0.03 1.60
CA PHE A 92 2.02 1.34 1.80
C PHE A 92 1.17 2.05 2.85
N THR A 93 1.75 3.09 3.44
CA THR A 93 1.07 3.89 4.46
C THR A 93 1.54 5.33 4.45
N ASN A 94 0.70 6.22 4.99
CA ASN A 94 0.98 7.63 5.20
C ASN A 94 0.58 8.06 6.62
N SER A 95 1.31 9.01 7.19
CA SER A 95 0.92 9.71 8.43
C SER A 95 1.54 11.10 8.48
N ALA A 96 1.08 11.93 9.42
CA ALA A 96 1.56 13.31 9.56
C ALA A 96 3.00 13.42 10.10
N SER A 97 3.41 12.50 10.96
CA SER A 97 4.75 12.52 11.57
C SER A 97 5.77 11.83 10.66
N MET A 98 7.05 12.23 10.77
CA MET A 98 8.15 11.61 10.00
C MET A 98 8.24 10.11 10.25
N ASN A 99 8.26 9.66 11.50
CA ASN A 99 8.19 8.26 11.89
C ASN A 99 6.72 7.81 12.01
N GLY A 100 5.98 8.34 13.01
CA GLY A 100 4.55 8.10 13.26
C GLY A 100 4.18 6.64 13.45
N ASP A 101 5.14 5.79 13.83
CA ASP A 101 4.97 4.33 13.96
C ASP A 101 4.38 3.66 12.70
N LYS A 102 4.69 4.23 11.54
CA LYS A 102 4.25 3.70 10.23
C LYS A 102 4.65 2.24 10.01
N LEU A 103 5.77 1.81 10.57
CA LEU A 103 6.22 0.43 10.49
C LEU A 103 5.21 -0.54 11.11
N SER A 104 4.53 -0.15 12.20
CA SER A 104 3.47 -0.99 12.81
C SER A 104 2.32 -1.25 11.83
N THR A 105 1.92 -0.23 11.07
CA THR A 105 0.92 -0.39 10.00
C THR A 105 1.40 -1.36 8.92
N LEU A 106 2.63 -1.19 8.43
CA LEU A 106 3.19 -2.11 7.42
C LEU A 106 3.32 -3.55 7.95
N HIS A 107 3.68 -3.75 9.22
CA HIS A 107 3.70 -5.06 9.85
C HIS A 107 2.31 -5.68 9.94
N TYR A 108 1.27 -4.88 10.22
CA TYR A 108 -0.10 -5.36 10.16
C TYR A 108 -0.48 -5.84 8.76
N LEU A 109 -0.18 -5.04 7.72
CA LEU A 109 -0.45 -5.40 6.33
C LEU A 109 0.31 -6.65 5.90
N PHE A 110 1.59 -6.75 6.29
CA PHE A 110 2.40 -7.95 6.09
C PHE A 110 1.78 -9.19 6.75
N THR A 111 1.37 -9.06 8.03
CA THR A 111 0.75 -10.16 8.75
C THR A 111 -0.55 -10.61 8.09
N LEU A 112 -1.39 -9.66 7.63
CA LEU A 112 -2.60 -9.98 6.88
C LEU A 112 -2.29 -10.76 5.60
N ALA A 113 -1.28 -10.35 4.84
CA ALA A 113 -0.83 -11.07 3.65
C ALA A 113 -0.37 -12.50 3.98
N MET A 114 0.36 -12.68 5.09
CA MET A 114 0.80 -14.02 5.54
C MET A 114 -0.38 -14.89 5.98
N GLN A 115 -1.39 -14.33 6.62
CA GLN A 115 -2.64 -15.03 6.95
C GLN A 115 -3.30 -15.62 5.69
N HIS A 116 -3.28 -14.89 4.59
CA HIS A 116 -3.80 -15.33 3.30
C HIS A 116 -2.85 -16.26 2.51
N GLY A 117 -1.68 -16.60 3.06
CA GLY A 117 -0.68 -17.41 2.35
C GLY A 117 -0.04 -16.69 1.16
N GLY A 118 0.02 -15.37 1.21
CA GLY A 118 0.62 -14.52 0.17
C GLY A 118 2.14 -14.45 0.21
N ILE A 119 2.71 -13.83 -0.80
CA ILE A 119 4.16 -13.57 -0.95
C ILE A 119 4.37 -12.06 -0.82
N TRP A 120 5.10 -11.63 0.22
CA TRP A 120 5.30 -10.20 0.47
C TRP A 120 6.45 -9.60 -0.34
N THR A 121 6.20 -8.44 -0.93
CA THR A 121 7.20 -7.62 -1.64
C THR A 121 7.43 -6.32 -0.89
N GLY A 122 8.67 -6.11 -0.45
CA GLY A 122 9.10 -4.85 0.17
C GLY A 122 9.47 -3.78 -0.86
N ASN A 123 9.86 -2.62 -0.36
CA ASN A 123 10.16 -1.42 -1.15
C ASN A 123 11.30 -1.65 -2.18
N GLY A 124 12.40 -2.29 -1.78
CA GLY A 124 13.53 -2.60 -2.68
C GLY A 124 14.38 -1.41 -3.09
N MET A 125 14.15 -0.24 -2.53
CA MET A 125 14.95 0.97 -2.75
C MET A 125 15.86 1.25 -1.55
N THR A 126 17.10 1.66 -1.81
CA THR A 126 17.99 2.16 -0.75
C THR A 126 17.49 3.52 -0.24
N PRO A 127 17.60 3.80 1.06
CA PRO A 127 17.24 5.10 1.57
C PRO A 127 18.24 6.17 1.14
N ASN A 128 17.75 7.37 0.87
CA ASN A 128 18.61 8.52 0.64
C ASN A 128 19.05 9.11 2.00
N SER A 129 20.22 8.70 2.47
CA SER A 129 20.70 8.97 3.84
C SER A 129 22.09 9.61 3.91
N LYS A 130 22.50 10.32 2.84
CA LYS A 130 23.76 11.07 2.80
C LYS A 130 23.59 12.46 3.41
N LYS A 131 24.69 13.11 3.83
CA LYS A 131 24.65 14.50 4.35
C LYS A 131 24.02 15.50 3.38
N ALA A 132 24.12 15.26 2.07
CA ALA A 132 23.56 16.10 1.03
C ALA A 132 22.10 15.75 0.67
N SER A 133 21.54 14.69 1.26
CA SER A 133 20.18 14.24 0.95
C SER A 133 19.16 15.29 1.38
N GLN A 134 18.14 15.47 0.53
CA GLN A 134 17.04 16.39 0.74
C GLN A 134 15.77 15.63 1.09
N ARG A 135 14.86 16.29 1.82
CA ARG A 135 13.59 15.67 2.25
C ARG A 135 12.77 15.13 1.06
N ASP A 136 12.94 15.72 -0.10
CA ASP A 136 12.24 15.37 -1.34
C ASP A 136 12.95 14.30 -2.19
N ASP A 137 13.98 13.69 -1.68
CA ASP A 137 14.64 12.57 -2.35
C ASP A 137 13.81 11.28 -2.23
N VAL A 138 13.95 10.40 -3.24
CA VAL A 138 13.30 9.08 -3.25
C VAL A 138 13.70 8.27 -2.03
N ASN A 139 12.71 7.68 -1.38
CA ASN A 139 12.84 6.88 -0.15
C ASN A 139 13.61 7.59 0.98
N TYR A 140 13.44 8.92 1.12
CA TYR A 140 14.06 9.68 2.21
C TYR A 140 13.63 9.17 3.59
N LEU A 141 12.39 8.68 3.73
CA LEU A 141 11.89 8.09 4.98
C LEU A 141 12.56 6.77 5.33
N GLY A 142 13.29 6.15 4.41
CA GLY A 142 14.11 4.96 4.68
C GLY A 142 13.30 3.70 4.97
N SER A 143 12.15 3.52 4.35
CA SER A 143 11.33 2.32 4.53
C SER A 143 11.84 1.15 3.67
N PHE A 144 11.73 -0.08 4.20
CA PHE A 144 12.07 -1.31 3.50
C PHE A 144 10.89 -2.29 3.41
N CYS A 145 10.05 -2.35 4.45
CA CYS A 145 8.92 -3.28 4.50
C CYS A 145 7.83 -2.97 3.46
N GLY A 146 7.69 -1.70 3.08
CA GLY A 146 6.74 -1.18 2.11
C GLY A 146 7.00 0.29 1.87
N ALA A 147 6.17 0.98 1.11
CA ALA A 147 6.33 2.41 0.87
C ALA A 147 5.69 3.25 2.00
N MET A 148 6.38 4.32 2.38
CA MET A 148 5.89 5.29 3.37
C MET A 148 5.88 6.69 2.77
N ALA A 149 4.89 7.51 3.15
CA ALA A 149 4.86 8.94 2.90
C ALA A 149 4.59 9.71 4.21
N GLN A 150 4.94 10.98 4.22
CA GLN A 150 4.64 11.89 5.33
C GLN A 150 3.89 13.10 4.79
N SER A 151 2.73 13.39 5.37
CA SER A 151 1.92 14.57 5.02
C SER A 151 1.60 15.33 6.29
N PRO A 152 2.06 16.58 6.46
CA PRO A 152 1.67 17.41 7.60
C PRO A 152 0.14 17.42 7.80
N ALA A 153 -0.30 17.54 9.06
CA ALA A 153 -1.72 17.40 9.40
C ALA A 153 -2.60 18.53 8.81
N ASP A 154 -2.00 19.66 8.53
CA ASP A 154 -2.61 20.86 7.94
C ASP A 154 -2.36 21.01 6.43
N ALA A 155 -1.64 20.08 5.81
CA ALA A 155 -1.41 20.06 4.37
C ALA A 155 -2.60 19.42 3.63
N SER A 156 -2.92 19.94 2.46
CA SER A 156 -3.82 19.30 1.51
C SER A 156 -3.14 18.11 0.80
N PRO A 157 -3.90 17.18 0.19
CA PRO A 157 -3.30 16.09 -0.59
C PRO A 157 -2.40 16.55 -1.73
N ASP A 158 -2.65 17.73 -2.31
CA ASP A 158 -1.85 18.30 -3.40
C ASP A 158 -0.49 18.85 -2.93
N GLU A 159 -0.33 19.04 -1.63
CA GLU A 159 0.92 19.49 -1.01
C GLU A 159 1.83 18.32 -0.56
N MET A 160 1.48 17.08 -0.89
CA MET A 160 2.37 15.93 -0.66
C MET A 160 3.66 16.10 -1.46
N LEU A 161 4.78 15.76 -0.82
CA LEU A 161 6.11 15.93 -1.44
C LEU A 161 6.27 15.01 -2.65
N PRO A 162 6.78 15.56 -3.77
CA PRO A 162 7.02 14.80 -5.00
C PRO A 162 7.91 13.57 -4.78
N GLY A 163 8.92 13.64 -3.90
CA GLY A 163 9.81 12.50 -3.61
C GLY A 163 9.09 11.33 -2.93
N ASP A 164 8.10 11.59 -2.07
CA ASP A 164 7.26 10.53 -1.46
C ASP A 164 6.33 9.91 -2.52
N LEU A 165 5.77 10.71 -3.45
CA LEU A 165 4.93 10.21 -4.54
C LEU A 165 5.75 9.43 -5.57
N GLU A 166 6.96 9.88 -5.91
CA GLU A 166 7.87 9.15 -6.78
C GLU A 166 8.30 7.82 -6.13
N THR A 167 8.57 7.82 -4.82
CA THR A 167 8.82 6.59 -4.05
C THR A 167 7.66 5.61 -4.17
N ALA A 168 6.43 6.09 -4.04
CA ALA A 168 5.22 5.29 -4.19
C ALA A 168 5.07 4.71 -5.61
N LYS A 169 5.35 5.51 -6.65
CA LYS A 169 5.31 5.08 -8.04
C LYS A 169 6.36 4.00 -8.35
N LEU A 170 7.60 4.22 -7.95
CA LEU A 170 8.69 3.25 -8.12
C LEU A 170 8.43 1.95 -7.35
N PHE A 171 7.80 2.05 -6.17
CA PHE A 171 7.34 0.89 -5.43
C PHE A 171 6.27 0.09 -6.20
N GLY A 172 5.29 0.77 -6.80
CA GLY A 172 4.30 0.13 -7.68
C GLY A 172 4.95 -0.60 -8.85
N GLN A 173 5.90 0.05 -9.54
CA GLN A 173 6.66 -0.57 -10.63
C GLN A 173 7.39 -1.83 -10.18
N ARG A 174 8.05 -1.78 -9.01
CA ARG A 174 8.72 -2.96 -8.44
C ARG A 174 7.75 -4.13 -8.21
N VAL A 175 6.54 -3.86 -7.71
CA VAL A 175 5.54 -4.93 -7.52
C VAL A 175 5.17 -5.57 -8.85
N ALA A 176 4.96 -4.77 -9.91
CA ALA A 176 4.69 -5.28 -11.25
C ALA A 176 5.85 -6.15 -11.79
N ASP A 177 7.09 -5.69 -11.61
CA ASP A 177 8.30 -6.44 -12.01
C ASP A 177 8.43 -7.79 -11.27
N VAL A 178 8.07 -7.82 -9.98
CA VAL A 178 8.08 -9.06 -9.18
C VAL A 178 7.00 -10.02 -9.68
N VAL A 179 5.78 -9.52 -9.91
CA VAL A 179 4.68 -10.33 -10.43
C VAL A 179 5.03 -10.94 -11.79
N ALA A 180 5.70 -10.19 -12.67
CA ALA A 180 6.12 -10.68 -13.96
C ALA A 180 7.03 -11.92 -13.86
N LYS A 181 7.93 -11.96 -12.85
CA LYS A 181 8.86 -13.09 -12.62
C LYS A 181 8.21 -14.39 -12.14
N PHE A 182 6.98 -14.33 -11.61
CA PHE A 182 6.23 -15.53 -11.19
C PHE A 182 5.35 -16.13 -12.30
N ARG A 183 5.39 -15.58 -13.52
CA ARG A 183 4.56 -16.03 -14.64
C ARG A 183 5.32 -16.88 -15.66
N ASP A 184 6.63 -16.91 -15.55
CA ASP A 184 7.52 -17.77 -16.35
C ASP A 184 7.77 -19.08 -15.57
#